data_1487ed99f492bd3fe1c704ad834fb798
#
_entry.id   1487ed99f492bd3fe1c704ad834fb798
#
_cell.length_a   1.000
_cell.length_b   1.000
_cell.length_c   1.000
_cell.angle_alpha   90.00
_cell.angle_beta   90.00
_cell.angle_gamma   90.00
#
_symmetry.space_group_name_H-M   'P 1'
#
loop_
_entity.id
_entity.type
_entity.pdbx_description
1 polymer ?
#
loop_
_entity_poly.entity_id
_entity_poly.type
_entity_poly.pdbx_seq_one_letter_code
_entity_poly.pdbx_strand_id
1 'polypeptide(L)'
;VGRVRVMTNDKGNVVHEAGPSYPVEITGLAEVPSAGDVFNAVEDERLARELVEQRKHEAKQEQFNQYQKVTLDNLFSQIEQGEIKELPIIVKADVQGSVEAVKQSLEKLSNDEVRIKVIHGAVGAVSESDVMLASASNAIIVGFNVRPDPVATENAERDGVDIRLYRIIYDAIEEIGTAMKGMLAPKYREIAVGRI
;
A
#
# COMPACT_ATOMS: atom_id res chain seq x y z
N VAL A 1 20.40 1.31 -3.99
CA VAL A 1 21.84 1.67 -4.02
C VAL A 1 21.99 3.11 -4.47
N GLY A 2 22.95 3.84 -3.91
CA GLY A 2 23.23 5.20 -4.33
C GLY A 2 24.48 5.75 -3.64
N ARG A 3 24.94 6.90 -4.11
CA ARG A 3 26.04 7.62 -3.49
C ARG A 3 25.46 8.87 -2.82
N VAL A 4 25.68 9.02 -1.52
CA VAL A 4 25.29 10.24 -0.80
C VAL A 4 26.01 11.43 -1.45
N ARG A 5 25.25 12.39 -1.96
CA ARG A 5 25.76 13.59 -2.63
C ARG A 5 25.74 14.78 -1.69
N VAL A 6 24.63 14.98 -0.99
CA VAL A 6 24.44 16.07 -0.05
C VAL A 6 23.69 15.53 1.16
N MET A 7 24.07 15.99 2.34
CA MET A 7 23.32 15.84 3.57
C MET A 7 22.91 17.21 4.07
N THR A 8 21.67 17.35 4.46
CA THR A 8 21.09 18.60 4.97
C THR A 8 20.49 18.36 6.34
N ASN A 9 20.72 19.27 7.29
CA ASN A 9 20.14 19.16 8.62
C ASN A 9 18.70 19.71 8.67
N ASP A 10 18.07 19.65 9.84
CA ASP A 10 16.72 20.15 10.14
C ASP A 10 16.54 21.65 9.87
N LYS A 11 17.62 22.41 9.79
CA LYS A 11 17.64 23.87 9.50
C LYS A 11 17.89 24.17 8.01
N GLY A 12 18.01 23.16 7.17
CA GLY A 12 18.31 23.34 5.75
C GLY A 12 19.79 23.61 5.43
N ASN A 13 20.69 23.49 6.41
CA ASN A 13 22.12 23.70 6.20
C ASN A 13 22.80 22.39 5.76
N VAL A 14 23.70 22.52 4.79
CA VAL A 14 24.52 21.38 4.35
C VAL A 14 25.48 20.97 5.46
N VAL A 15 25.53 19.67 5.76
CA VAL A 15 26.44 19.08 6.74
C VAL A 15 27.28 18.00 6.07
N HIS A 16 28.53 17.88 6.48
CA HIS A 16 29.46 16.90 5.94
C HIS A 16 29.56 15.64 6.79
N GLU A 17 29.11 15.71 8.02
CA GLU A 17 29.15 14.61 8.97
C GLU A 17 27.89 14.65 9.86
N ALA A 18 27.33 13.49 10.16
CA ALA A 18 26.18 13.35 11.04
C ALA A 18 26.46 12.21 12.04
N GLY A 19 26.46 12.55 13.32
CA GLY A 19 26.63 11.60 14.41
C GLY A 19 25.34 10.79 14.71
N PRO A 20 25.40 9.86 15.67
CA PRO A 20 24.23 9.12 16.12
C PRO A 20 23.11 10.05 16.59
N SER A 21 21.85 9.68 16.28
CA SER A 21 20.63 10.43 16.62
C SER A 21 20.51 11.84 16.00
N TYR A 22 21.33 12.12 14.98
CA TYR A 22 21.27 13.39 14.26
C TYR A 22 20.41 13.25 12.99
N PRO A 23 19.26 13.95 12.90
CA PRO A 23 18.40 13.85 11.72
C PRO A 23 19.03 14.58 10.53
N VAL A 24 19.10 13.90 9.39
CA VAL A 24 19.59 14.47 8.13
C VAL A 24 18.73 14.02 6.97
N GLU A 25 18.52 14.92 6.03
CA GLU A 25 18.01 14.61 4.71
C GLU A 25 19.17 14.24 3.80
N ILE A 26 19.06 13.11 3.12
CA ILE A 26 20.10 12.58 2.24
C ILE A 26 19.63 12.61 0.80
N THR A 27 20.46 13.12 -0.10
CA THR A 27 20.23 13.06 -1.54
C THR A 27 21.25 12.16 -2.23
N GLY A 28 20.84 11.50 -3.33
CA GLY A 28 21.71 10.67 -4.17
C GLY A 28 21.41 9.18 -4.13
N LEU A 29 20.35 8.76 -3.45
CA LEU A 29 19.81 7.40 -3.54
C LEU A 29 18.98 7.23 -4.81
N ALA A 30 19.00 6.05 -5.43
CA ALA A 30 18.21 5.76 -6.62
C ALA A 30 16.72 5.62 -6.30
N GLU A 31 16.39 5.08 -5.14
CA GLU A 31 15.03 4.89 -4.63
C GLU A 31 15.00 5.30 -3.15
N VAL A 32 13.84 5.75 -2.69
CA VAL A 32 13.64 6.06 -1.26
C VAL A 32 13.53 4.75 -0.48
N PRO A 33 14.35 4.54 0.56
CA PRO A 33 14.22 3.36 1.41
C PRO A 33 12.95 3.43 2.25
N SER A 34 12.45 2.25 2.63
CA SER A 34 11.32 2.15 3.55
C SER A 34 11.74 2.47 4.99
N ALA A 35 10.78 2.87 5.81
CA ALA A 35 11.05 3.14 7.21
C ALA A 35 11.56 1.87 7.92
N GLY A 36 12.66 1.99 8.65
CA GLY A 36 13.30 0.87 9.35
C GLY A 36 14.25 0.04 8.50
N ASP A 37 14.46 0.38 7.21
CA ASP A 37 15.46 -0.30 6.37
C ASP A 37 16.87 -0.11 6.91
N VAL A 38 17.67 -1.17 6.81
CA VAL A 38 19.08 -1.15 7.24
C VAL A 38 19.93 -0.43 6.21
N PHE A 39 20.65 0.58 6.66
CA PHE A 39 21.54 1.40 5.84
C PHE A 39 22.99 0.91 6.00
N ASN A 40 23.56 0.30 4.97
CA ASN A 40 24.93 -0.21 4.97
C ASN A 40 25.81 0.61 4.05
N ALA A 41 26.96 1.06 4.56
CA ALA A 41 28.02 1.66 3.75
C ALA A 41 28.91 0.58 3.14
N VAL A 42 29.24 0.75 1.86
CA VAL A 42 30.16 -0.13 1.13
C VAL A 42 31.17 0.72 0.36
N GLU A 43 32.36 0.21 0.18
CA GLU A 43 33.44 0.92 -0.51
C GLU A 43 33.27 0.88 -2.04
N ASP A 44 32.73 -0.22 -2.57
CA ASP A 44 32.53 -0.44 -4.01
C ASP A 44 31.06 -0.48 -4.40
N GLU A 45 30.69 0.44 -5.28
CA GLU A 45 29.31 0.54 -5.82
C GLU A 45 28.90 -0.71 -6.61
N ARG A 46 29.85 -1.39 -7.27
CA ARG A 46 29.58 -2.61 -8.04
C ARG A 46 29.14 -3.74 -7.11
N LEU A 47 29.89 -3.95 -6.03
CA LEU A 47 29.54 -4.95 -5.01
C LEU A 47 28.19 -4.63 -4.35
N ALA A 48 27.92 -3.35 -4.12
CA ALA A 48 26.62 -2.93 -3.59
C ALA A 48 25.46 -3.31 -4.51
N ARG A 49 25.62 -3.10 -5.81
CA ARG A 49 24.59 -3.46 -6.81
C ARG A 49 24.36 -4.97 -6.88
N GLU A 50 25.43 -5.75 -6.95
CA GLU A 50 25.36 -7.22 -6.97
C GLU A 50 24.61 -7.76 -5.73
N LEU A 51 24.95 -7.24 -4.53
CA LEU A 51 24.32 -7.64 -3.28
C LEU A 51 22.81 -7.29 -3.26
N VAL A 52 22.44 -6.11 -3.76
CA VAL A 52 21.03 -5.68 -3.79
C VAL A 52 20.23 -6.50 -4.81
N GLU A 53 20.81 -6.79 -5.98
CA GLU A 53 20.15 -7.66 -6.97
C GLU A 53 19.94 -9.07 -6.43
N GLN A 54 20.91 -9.62 -5.74
CA GLN A 54 20.78 -10.92 -5.09
C GLN A 54 19.63 -10.91 -4.06
N ARG A 55 19.59 -9.92 -3.17
CA ARG A 55 18.51 -9.78 -2.17
C ARG A 55 17.11 -9.59 -2.81
N LYS A 56 17.03 -8.78 -3.88
CA LYS A 56 15.76 -8.63 -4.63
C LYS A 56 15.32 -9.95 -5.27
N HIS A 57 16.26 -10.73 -5.77
CA HIS A 57 15.95 -12.03 -6.35
C HIS A 57 15.49 -13.03 -5.28
N GLU A 58 16.15 -13.08 -4.14
CA GLU A 58 15.77 -13.92 -3.00
C GLU A 58 14.36 -13.55 -2.48
N ALA A 59 14.09 -12.26 -2.25
CA ALA A 59 12.79 -11.79 -1.82
C ALA A 59 11.68 -12.13 -2.83
N LYS A 60 11.95 -11.98 -4.13
CA LYS A 60 11.01 -12.35 -5.18
C LYS A 60 10.74 -13.87 -5.21
N GLN A 61 11.77 -14.66 -4.97
CA GLN A 61 11.66 -16.11 -4.93
C GLN A 61 10.87 -16.59 -3.70
N GLU A 62 11.05 -15.93 -2.55
CA GLU A 62 10.25 -16.18 -1.34
C GLU A 62 8.77 -15.83 -1.54
N GLN A 63 8.48 -14.67 -2.15
CA GLN A 63 7.11 -14.32 -2.50
C GLN A 63 6.48 -15.35 -3.44
N PHE A 64 7.21 -15.75 -4.50
CA PHE A 64 6.72 -16.75 -5.45
C PHE A 64 6.43 -18.10 -4.77
N ASN A 65 7.30 -18.53 -3.86
CA ASN A 65 7.11 -19.76 -3.09
C ASN A 65 5.90 -19.68 -2.12
N GLN A 66 5.58 -18.50 -1.60
CA GLN A 66 4.37 -18.30 -0.78
C GLN A 66 3.10 -18.45 -1.62
N TYR A 67 3.10 -17.95 -2.86
CA TYR A 67 1.96 -18.11 -3.78
C TYR A 67 1.78 -19.56 -4.27
N GLN A 68 2.85 -20.34 -4.40
CA GLN A 68 2.77 -21.75 -4.84
C GLN A 68 2.26 -22.72 -3.77
N LYS A 69 2.19 -22.31 -2.51
CA LYS A 69 1.72 -23.17 -1.40
C LYS A 69 0.19 -23.23 -1.25
N VAL A 70 -0.56 -22.72 -2.20
CA VAL A 70 -2.01 -22.95 -2.25
C VAL A 70 -2.25 -24.37 -2.77
N THR A 71 -2.23 -25.35 -1.87
CA THR A 71 -2.63 -26.73 -2.16
C THR A 71 -4.15 -26.84 -2.17
N LEU A 72 -4.69 -27.88 -2.85
CA LEU A 72 -6.13 -28.15 -2.87
C LEU A 72 -6.72 -28.28 -1.45
N ASP A 73 -5.95 -28.78 -0.50
CA ASP A 73 -6.37 -28.88 0.92
C ASP A 73 -6.59 -27.49 1.56
N ASN A 74 -5.76 -26.50 1.21
CA ASN A 74 -5.96 -25.12 1.67
C ASN A 74 -7.16 -24.44 1.00
N LEU A 75 -7.45 -24.78 -0.27
CA LEU A 75 -8.65 -24.34 -0.97
C LEU A 75 -9.92 -24.87 -0.32
N PHE A 76 -9.96 -26.16 0.06
CA PHE A 76 -11.09 -26.74 0.78
C PHE A 76 -11.30 -26.09 2.14
N SER A 77 -10.22 -25.83 2.87
CA SER A 77 -10.28 -25.11 4.17
C SER A 77 -10.79 -23.68 4.04
N GLN A 78 -10.44 -22.98 2.96
CA GLN A 78 -10.94 -21.63 2.65
C GLN A 78 -12.42 -21.64 2.26
N ILE A 79 -12.88 -22.65 1.53
CA ILE A 79 -14.28 -22.83 1.14
C ILE A 79 -15.16 -23.16 2.38
N GLU A 80 -14.65 -23.96 3.32
CA GLU A 80 -15.35 -24.28 4.57
C GLU A 80 -15.45 -23.09 5.53
N GLN A 81 -14.51 -22.15 5.49
CA GLN A 81 -14.52 -20.93 6.32
C GLN A 81 -15.45 -19.81 5.83
N GLY A 82 -16.12 -20.01 4.68
CA GLY A 82 -16.95 -18.99 4.04
C GLY A 82 -16.12 -18.04 3.15
N GLU A 83 -16.72 -17.51 2.10
CA GLU A 83 -16.08 -16.53 1.22
C GLU A 83 -15.80 -15.23 2.00
N ILE A 84 -14.57 -15.06 2.46
CA ILE A 84 -14.11 -13.75 2.96
C ILE A 84 -14.12 -12.80 1.78
N LYS A 85 -14.95 -11.77 1.83
CA LYS A 85 -14.97 -10.75 0.79
C LYS A 85 -13.68 -9.94 0.85
N GLU A 86 -12.94 -9.87 -0.27
CA GLU A 86 -11.76 -9.01 -0.39
C GLU A 86 -12.17 -7.66 -0.97
N LEU A 87 -11.69 -6.57 -0.36
CA LEU A 87 -11.76 -5.22 -0.90
C LEU A 87 -10.36 -4.83 -1.36
N PRO A 88 -10.04 -4.97 -2.66
CA PRO A 88 -8.75 -4.57 -3.18
C PRO A 88 -8.66 -3.04 -3.28
N ILE A 89 -7.53 -2.48 -2.83
CA ILE A 89 -7.28 -1.04 -2.82
C ILE A 89 -5.92 -0.74 -3.44
N ILE A 90 -5.85 0.33 -4.23
CA ILE A 90 -4.60 0.94 -4.69
C ILE A 90 -4.41 2.23 -3.90
N VAL A 91 -3.23 2.42 -3.31
CA VAL A 91 -2.90 3.63 -2.53
C VAL A 91 -1.88 4.47 -3.28
N LYS A 92 -2.22 5.74 -3.51
CA LYS A 92 -1.31 6.75 -4.06
C LYS A 92 -1.17 7.90 -3.06
N ALA A 93 0.04 8.33 -2.78
CA ALA A 93 0.27 9.44 -1.86
C ALA A 93 1.42 10.34 -2.31
N ASP A 94 1.58 11.48 -1.66
CA ASP A 94 2.63 12.46 -1.92
C ASP A 94 4.03 11.99 -1.53
N VAL A 95 4.14 11.19 -0.47
CA VAL A 95 5.41 10.66 0.03
C VAL A 95 5.27 9.20 0.47
N GLN A 96 6.39 8.48 0.53
CA GLN A 96 6.41 7.05 0.89
C GLN A 96 5.84 6.79 2.28
N GLY A 97 6.17 7.64 3.26
CA GLY A 97 5.63 7.51 4.62
C GLY A 97 4.11 7.62 4.68
N SER A 98 3.51 8.48 3.83
CA SER A 98 2.04 8.58 3.69
C SER A 98 1.44 7.31 3.09
N VAL A 99 2.07 6.72 2.06
CA VAL A 99 1.64 5.43 1.47
C VAL A 99 1.59 4.35 2.55
N GLU A 100 2.67 4.22 3.32
CA GLU A 100 2.79 3.20 4.38
C GLU A 100 1.76 3.43 5.50
N ALA A 101 1.59 4.67 5.95
CA ALA A 101 0.64 5.03 7.00
C ALA A 101 -0.81 4.73 6.58
N VAL A 102 -1.20 5.12 5.36
CA VAL A 102 -2.54 4.85 4.81
C VAL A 102 -2.75 3.35 4.66
N LYS A 103 -1.79 2.63 4.05
CA LYS A 103 -1.84 1.19 3.88
C LYS A 103 -2.08 0.48 5.22
N GLN A 104 -1.22 0.73 6.22
CA GLN A 104 -1.34 0.09 7.53
C GLN A 104 -2.65 0.43 8.24
N SER A 105 -3.13 1.67 8.09
CA SER A 105 -4.39 2.11 8.71
C SER A 105 -5.60 1.45 8.08
N LEU A 106 -5.61 1.29 6.76
CA LEU A 106 -6.70 0.61 6.04
C LEU A 106 -6.67 -0.90 6.29
N GLU A 107 -5.51 -1.54 6.25
CA GLU A 107 -5.37 -2.98 6.53
C GLU A 107 -5.84 -3.37 7.94
N LYS A 108 -5.68 -2.48 8.94
CA LYS A 108 -6.20 -2.68 10.30
C LYS A 108 -7.72 -2.68 10.42
N LEU A 109 -8.44 -2.17 9.43
CA LEU A 109 -9.90 -2.23 9.39
C LEU A 109 -10.43 -3.62 9.02
N SER A 110 -9.58 -4.49 8.48
CA SER A 110 -9.95 -5.85 8.09
C SER A 110 -10.58 -6.61 9.25
N ASN A 111 -11.61 -7.37 8.97
CA ASN A 111 -12.30 -8.25 9.91
C ASN A 111 -12.49 -9.65 9.30
N ASP A 112 -13.13 -10.55 10.05
CA ASP A 112 -13.33 -11.94 9.62
C ASP A 112 -14.28 -12.10 8.42
N GLU A 113 -15.07 -11.08 8.09
CA GLU A 113 -16.06 -11.11 7.00
C GLU A 113 -15.58 -10.35 5.74
N VAL A 114 -14.77 -9.26 5.93
CA VAL A 114 -14.22 -8.44 4.84
C VAL A 114 -12.75 -8.14 5.10
N ARG A 115 -11.92 -8.45 4.13
CA ARG A 115 -10.48 -8.20 4.16
C ARG A 115 -10.09 -7.09 3.21
N ILE A 116 -9.46 -6.04 3.72
CA ILE A 116 -8.82 -5.02 2.88
C ILE A 116 -7.47 -5.54 2.43
N LYS A 117 -7.23 -5.45 1.12
CA LYS A 117 -5.96 -5.86 0.52
C LYS A 117 -5.40 -4.72 -0.33
N VAL A 118 -4.34 -4.11 0.14
CA VAL A 118 -3.63 -3.11 -0.67
C VAL A 118 -2.78 -3.84 -1.71
N ILE A 119 -3.27 -3.86 -2.95
CA ILE A 119 -2.62 -4.56 -4.07
C ILE A 119 -1.46 -3.78 -4.67
N HIS A 120 -1.50 -2.44 -4.59
CA HIS A 120 -0.43 -1.57 -5.05
C HIS A 120 -0.37 -0.31 -4.19
N GLY A 121 0.84 0.15 -3.89
CA GLY A 121 1.09 1.41 -3.20
C GLY A 121 2.28 2.13 -3.83
N ALA A 122 2.09 3.39 -4.24
CA ALA A 122 3.16 4.16 -4.87
C ALA A 122 3.02 5.66 -4.57
N VAL A 123 4.14 6.37 -4.73
CA VAL A 123 4.22 7.83 -4.59
C VAL A 123 3.90 8.50 -5.92
N GLY A 124 3.23 9.65 -5.85
CA GLY A 124 2.90 10.51 -7.00
C GLY A 124 1.43 10.54 -7.34
N ALA A 125 1.08 11.23 -8.41
CA ALA A 125 -0.27 11.36 -8.94
C ALA A 125 -0.86 9.99 -9.32
N VAL A 126 -2.19 9.89 -9.32
CA VAL A 126 -2.86 8.73 -9.89
C VAL A 126 -2.70 8.77 -11.40
N SER A 127 -2.12 7.73 -11.98
CA SER A 127 -1.81 7.59 -13.40
C SER A 127 -2.81 6.68 -14.12
N GLU A 128 -2.77 6.71 -15.45
CA GLU A 128 -3.52 5.78 -16.30
C GLU A 128 -3.24 4.31 -15.94
N SER A 129 -1.97 3.95 -15.68
CA SER A 129 -1.60 2.58 -15.30
C SER A 129 -2.24 2.14 -13.99
N ASP A 130 -2.42 3.05 -13.03
CA ASP A 130 -3.11 2.76 -11.77
C ASP A 130 -4.61 2.48 -12.03
N VAL A 131 -5.23 3.25 -12.93
CA VAL A 131 -6.64 3.03 -13.33
C VAL A 131 -6.82 1.71 -14.05
N MET A 132 -5.91 1.36 -14.98
CA MET A 132 -5.93 0.05 -15.65
C MET A 132 -5.80 -1.10 -14.66
N LEU A 133 -4.89 -0.99 -13.69
CA LEU A 133 -4.73 -1.99 -12.63
C LEU A 133 -5.98 -2.09 -11.77
N ALA A 134 -6.58 -0.97 -11.40
CA ALA A 134 -7.81 -0.92 -10.61
C ALA A 134 -8.99 -1.58 -11.34
N SER A 135 -9.17 -1.26 -12.63
CA SER A 135 -10.20 -1.86 -13.48
C SER A 135 -10.03 -3.38 -13.58
N ALA A 136 -8.80 -3.86 -13.84
CA ALA A 136 -8.49 -5.28 -13.96
C ALA A 136 -8.68 -6.06 -12.63
N SER A 137 -8.49 -5.40 -11.50
CA SER A 137 -8.54 -6.00 -10.16
C SER A 137 -9.83 -5.68 -9.40
N ASN A 138 -10.76 -4.95 -10.00
CA ASN A 138 -11.97 -4.41 -9.36
C ASN A 138 -11.64 -3.67 -8.04
N ALA A 139 -10.59 -2.85 -8.09
CA ALA A 139 -10.04 -2.14 -6.94
C ALA A 139 -10.51 -0.68 -6.88
N ILE A 140 -10.54 -0.13 -5.67
CA ILE A 140 -10.75 1.31 -5.43
C ILE A 140 -9.39 1.99 -5.36
N ILE A 141 -9.26 3.19 -5.94
CA ILE A 141 -8.05 4.00 -5.84
C ILE A 141 -8.22 5.02 -4.72
N VAL A 142 -7.32 4.98 -3.74
CA VAL A 142 -7.23 5.92 -2.63
C VAL A 142 -6.04 6.85 -2.87
N GLY A 143 -6.30 8.11 -3.17
CA GLY A 143 -5.31 9.16 -3.32
C GLY A 143 -5.21 10.00 -2.04
N PHE A 144 -4.04 10.00 -1.41
CA PHE A 144 -3.79 10.79 -0.21
C PHE A 144 -2.87 11.97 -0.53
N ASN A 145 -3.41 13.19 -0.39
CA ASN A 145 -2.72 14.44 -0.69
C ASN A 145 -2.16 14.55 -2.14
N VAL A 146 -2.76 13.81 -3.06
CA VAL A 146 -2.42 13.81 -4.49
C VAL A 146 -3.67 14.08 -5.33
N ARG A 147 -3.45 14.33 -6.62
CA ARG A 147 -4.54 14.46 -7.60
C ARG A 147 -4.32 13.47 -8.74
N PRO A 148 -5.38 13.00 -9.39
CA PRO A 148 -5.25 12.20 -10.59
C PRO A 148 -4.80 13.08 -11.77
N ASP A 149 -4.08 12.46 -12.71
CA ASP A 149 -3.81 13.06 -14.00
C ASP A 149 -5.11 13.19 -14.80
N PRO A 150 -5.24 14.19 -15.70
CA PRO A 150 -6.45 14.36 -16.52
C PRO A 150 -6.83 13.10 -17.29
N VAL A 151 -5.85 12.40 -17.89
CA VAL A 151 -6.06 11.15 -18.62
C VAL A 151 -6.55 10.03 -17.68
N ALA A 152 -6.00 9.97 -16.46
CA ALA A 152 -6.44 9.01 -15.44
C ALA A 152 -7.90 9.26 -15.03
N THR A 153 -8.32 10.54 -14.94
CA THR A 153 -9.69 10.88 -14.61
C THR A 153 -10.66 10.43 -15.70
N GLU A 154 -10.37 10.74 -16.97
CA GLU A 154 -11.20 10.31 -18.12
C GLU A 154 -11.30 8.79 -18.22
N ASN A 155 -10.18 8.09 -18.02
CA ASN A 155 -10.17 6.63 -18.06
C ASN A 155 -10.94 6.02 -16.88
N ALA A 156 -10.85 6.60 -15.68
CA ALA A 156 -11.59 6.14 -14.52
C ALA A 156 -13.11 6.27 -14.71
N GLU A 157 -13.56 7.39 -15.26
CA GLU A 157 -14.97 7.61 -15.58
C GLU A 157 -15.47 6.61 -16.66
N ARG A 158 -14.69 6.38 -17.71
CA ARG A 158 -15.02 5.44 -18.77
C ARG A 158 -15.07 3.99 -18.26
N ASP A 159 -14.11 3.58 -17.45
CA ASP A 159 -13.93 2.20 -16.98
C ASP A 159 -14.68 1.92 -15.67
N GLY A 160 -15.35 2.94 -15.10
CA GLY A 160 -16.13 2.81 -13.85
C GLY A 160 -15.28 2.60 -12.61
N VAL A 161 -14.03 3.09 -12.61
CA VAL A 161 -13.11 2.97 -11.48
C VAL A 161 -13.36 4.11 -10.49
N ASP A 162 -13.55 3.78 -9.22
CA ASP A 162 -13.76 4.77 -8.16
C ASP A 162 -12.42 5.30 -7.65
N ILE A 163 -12.22 6.63 -7.76
CA ILE A 163 -11.04 7.35 -7.24
C ILE A 163 -11.49 8.21 -6.08
N ARG A 164 -11.01 7.92 -4.88
CA ARG A 164 -11.27 8.68 -3.66
C ARG A 164 -10.03 9.47 -3.23
N LEU A 165 -10.21 10.76 -3.00
CA LEU A 165 -9.11 11.68 -2.67
C LEU A 165 -9.29 12.20 -1.24
N TYR A 166 -8.24 12.01 -0.43
CA TYR A 166 -8.23 12.42 0.97
C TYR A 166 -7.03 13.30 1.28
N ARG A 167 -7.19 14.18 2.26
CA ARG A 167 -6.13 14.96 2.88
C ARG A 167 -5.95 14.64 4.36
N ILE A 168 -6.97 14.06 4.96
CA ILE A 168 -7.00 13.65 6.35
C ILE A 168 -7.17 12.14 6.39
N ILE A 169 -6.29 11.45 7.11
CA ILE A 169 -6.28 9.99 7.15
C ILE A 169 -7.55 9.43 7.82
N TYR A 170 -8.11 10.15 8.79
CA TYR A 170 -9.33 9.71 9.48
C TYR A 170 -10.55 9.68 8.56
N ASP A 171 -10.64 10.61 7.60
CA ASP A 171 -11.73 10.62 6.61
C ASP A 171 -11.65 9.38 5.71
N ALA A 172 -10.44 8.99 5.30
CA ALA A 172 -10.22 7.76 4.52
C ALA A 172 -10.63 6.51 5.33
N ILE A 173 -10.24 6.44 6.60
CA ILE A 173 -10.57 5.32 7.50
C ILE A 173 -12.09 5.21 7.69
N GLU A 174 -12.79 6.32 7.94
CA GLU A 174 -14.22 6.35 8.18
C GLU A 174 -15.02 5.96 6.93
N GLU A 175 -14.67 6.52 5.77
CA GLU A 175 -15.38 6.25 4.52
C GLU A 175 -15.16 4.81 4.04
N ILE A 176 -13.93 4.31 4.05
CA ILE A 176 -13.64 2.91 3.69
C ILE A 176 -14.26 1.95 4.71
N GLY A 177 -14.22 2.28 6.02
CA GLY A 177 -14.91 1.49 7.05
C GLY A 177 -16.42 1.43 6.85
N THR A 178 -17.03 2.50 6.36
CA THR A 178 -18.46 2.55 6.01
C THR A 178 -18.74 1.71 4.77
N ALA A 179 -17.89 1.80 3.74
CA ALA A 179 -18.00 0.97 2.54
C ALA A 179 -17.91 -0.53 2.87
N MET A 180 -16.98 -0.92 3.75
CA MET A 180 -16.88 -2.30 4.23
C MET A 180 -18.17 -2.78 4.91
N LYS A 181 -18.78 -1.94 5.76
CA LYS A 181 -20.07 -2.28 6.41
C LYS A 181 -21.17 -2.51 5.39
N GLY A 182 -21.19 -1.74 4.29
CA GLY A 182 -22.13 -1.91 3.19
C GLY A 182 -21.94 -3.22 2.40
N MET A 183 -20.72 -3.81 2.46
CA MET A 183 -20.46 -5.11 1.83
C MET A 183 -20.93 -6.30 2.68
N LEU A 184 -21.23 -6.11 3.97
CA LEU A 184 -21.69 -7.15 4.85
C LEU A 184 -23.11 -7.62 4.46
N ALA A 185 -23.36 -8.92 4.56
CA ALA A 185 -24.72 -9.45 4.41
C ALA A 185 -25.59 -8.98 5.59
N PRO A 186 -26.85 -8.58 5.37
CA PRO A 186 -27.73 -8.21 6.45
C PRO A 186 -27.94 -9.38 7.42
N LYS A 187 -27.60 -9.18 8.70
CA LYS A 187 -27.89 -10.15 9.75
C LYS A 187 -29.31 -9.95 10.26
N TYR A 188 -30.17 -10.90 10.01
CA TYR A 188 -31.54 -10.90 10.54
C TYR A 188 -31.53 -11.45 11.97
N ARG A 189 -32.14 -10.71 12.91
CA ARG A 189 -32.41 -11.18 14.25
C ARG A 189 -33.91 -11.43 14.36
N GLU A 190 -34.30 -12.66 14.62
CA GLU A 190 -35.69 -12.98 14.93
C GLU A 190 -36.05 -12.39 16.30
N ILE A 191 -37.04 -11.49 16.32
CA ILE A 191 -37.60 -10.94 17.55
C ILE A 191 -39.01 -11.53 17.66
N ALA A 192 -39.23 -12.34 18.69
CA ALA A 192 -40.58 -12.82 19.01
C ALA A 192 -41.42 -11.65 19.51
N VAL A 193 -42.39 -11.21 18.71
CA VAL A 193 -43.20 -10.01 18.98
C VAL A 193 -44.44 -10.32 19.83
N GLY A 194 -44.68 -11.56 20.20
CA GLY A 194 -45.77 -11.99 21.11
C GLY A 194 -46.31 -13.38 20.77
N ARG A 195 -46.96 -14.01 21.72
CA ARG A 195 -47.85 -15.17 21.51
C ARG A 195 -49.27 -14.65 21.39
N ILE A 196 -49.95 -15.08 20.34
CA ILE A 196 -51.41 -14.99 20.22
C ILE A 196 -52.00 -16.07 21.10
#